data_b2081e3d8d2cad4626fcaa9feb5d9514
#
_entry.id   b2081e3d8d2cad4626fcaa9feb5d9514
#
_cell.length_a   1.000
_cell.length_b   1.000
_cell.length_c   1.000
_cell.angle_alpha   90.00
_cell.angle_beta   90.00
_cell.angle_gamma   90.00
#
_symmetry.space_group_name_H-M   'P 1'
#
loop_
_entity.id
_entity.type
_entity.pdbx_description
1 polymer ?
#
loop_
_entity_poly.entity_id
_entity_poly.type
_entity_poly.pdbx_seq_one_letter_code
_entity_poly.pdbx_strand_id
1 'polypeptide(L)'
;PVLGICFGHQILSKLNGGRVKQSKHREFGLANVYKKNNSLLTTNFFGNKKSKQVWMSHADQVSKLPKNFKVVASSTNSKFAIVENKIKKYYGVQFHPEVTHTENGKKLISNFIFSICKIKKNWSSKDQKNQLIKDVRKQVGNNKVICALSGGVDSSVVAQLLNKAIGKKLYCIFVNTGLLRKNEE
;
A
#
# COMPACT_ATOMS: atom_id res chain seq x y z
N PRO A 1 9.11 7.46 10.83
CA PRO A 1 7.73 7.08 11.11
C PRO A 1 7.39 5.67 10.60
N VAL A 2 6.50 4.95 11.32
CA VAL A 2 6.02 3.62 10.92
C VAL A 2 4.50 3.62 11.00
N LEU A 3 3.83 3.07 9.98
CA LEU A 3 2.40 2.78 9.97
C LEU A 3 2.21 1.27 9.88
N GLY A 4 1.71 0.66 10.95
CA GLY A 4 1.28 -0.74 10.97
C GLY A 4 -0.18 -0.86 10.54
N ILE A 5 -0.44 -1.67 9.51
CA ILE A 5 -1.80 -1.94 9.03
C ILE A 5 -2.16 -3.38 9.38
N CYS A 6 -3.32 -3.60 9.99
CA CYS A 6 -3.87 -4.89 10.40
C CYS A 6 -2.84 -5.72 11.20
N PHE A 7 -2.27 -6.77 10.62
CA PHE A 7 -1.22 -7.57 11.23
C PHE A 7 0.01 -6.72 11.60
N GLY A 8 0.37 -5.73 10.77
CA GLY A 8 1.45 -4.78 11.07
C GLY A 8 1.19 -3.95 12.33
N HIS A 9 -0.05 -3.54 12.61
CA HIS A 9 -0.44 -2.89 13.86
C HIS A 9 -0.26 -3.83 15.07
N GLN A 10 -0.64 -5.09 14.92
CA GLN A 10 -0.51 -6.10 15.99
C GLN A 10 0.97 -6.37 16.32
N ILE A 11 1.81 -6.58 15.28
CA ILE A 11 3.26 -6.78 15.46
C ILE A 11 3.90 -5.54 16.08
N LEU A 12 3.61 -4.33 15.57
CA LEU A 12 4.12 -3.08 16.13
C LEU A 12 3.78 -2.94 17.62
N SER A 13 2.55 -3.27 18.00
CA SER A 13 2.11 -3.26 19.40
C SER A 13 2.86 -4.28 20.22
N LYS A 14 2.98 -5.53 19.75
CA LYS A 14 3.68 -6.62 20.46
C LYS A 14 5.15 -6.29 20.71
N LEU A 15 5.86 -5.82 19.67
CA LEU A 15 7.29 -5.46 19.76
C LEU A 15 7.57 -4.28 20.70
N ASN A 16 6.58 -3.46 21.01
CA ASN A 16 6.70 -2.35 21.95
C ASN A 16 6.16 -2.67 23.36
N GLY A 17 5.89 -3.94 23.68
CA GLY A 17 5.46 -4.39 25.02
C GLY A 17 3.94 -4.42 25.22
N GLY A 18 3.16 -4.33 24.16
CA GLY A 18 1.72 -4.61 24.15
C GLY A 18 1.42 -6.12 24.13
N ARG A 19 0.14 -6.45 24.10
CA ARG A 19 -0.33 -7.85 23.98
C ARG A 19 -1.34 -7.98 22.84
N VAL A 20 -1.22 -9.04 22.07
CA VAL A 20 -2.17 -9.47 21.05
C VAL A 20 -2.84 -10.75 21.55
N LYS A 21 -4.13 -10.87 21.34
CA LYS A 21 -4.94 -12.04 21.66
C LYS A 21 -5.94 -12.31 20.56
N GLN A 22 -6.35 -13.55 20.43
CA GLN A 22 -7.49 -13.92 19.63
C GLN A 22 -8.73 -13.17 20.10
N SER A 23 -9.45 -12.56 19.17
CA SER A 23 -10.70 -11.87 19.49
C SER A 23 -11.83 -12.87 19.70
N LYS A 24 -12.71 -12.61 20.68
CA LYS A 24 -13.95 -13.36 20.84
C LYS A 24 -14.91 -13.13 19.68
N HIS A 25 -14.85 -11.95 19.07
CA HIS A 25 -15.64 -11.54 17.93
C HIS A 25 -14.68 -11.21 16.78
N ARG A 26 -14.55 -12.13 15.83
CA ARG A 26 -13.78 -11.92 14.61
C ARG A 26 -14.47 -10.84 13.78
N GLU A 27 -13.70 -9.93 13.19
CA GLU A 27 -14.24 -8.87 12.35
C GLU A 27 -13.80 -9.09 10.90
N PHE A 28 -14.75 -9.46 10.04
CA PHE A 28 -14.56 -9.59 8.60
C PHE A 28 -15.68 -8.80 7.89
N GLY A 29 -15.29 -7.83 7.06
CA GLY A 29 -16.22 -6.97 6.35
C GLY A 29 -16.31 -5.56 6.92
N LEU A 30 -17.45 -4.91 6.70
CA LEU A 30 -17.69 -3.53 7.09
C LEU A 30 -17.91 -3.37 8.59
N ALA A 31 -17.19 -2.42 9.19
CA ALA A 31 -17.34 -2.05 10.60
C ALA A 31 -17.24 -0.52 10.76
N ASN A 32 -17.77 0.01 11.84
CA ASN A 32 -17.63 1.43 12.16
C ASN A 32 -16.51 1.66 13.18
N VAL A 33 -15.63 2.61 12.87
CA VAL A 33 -14.64 3.11 13.83
C VAL A 33 -15.08 4.48 14.35
N TYR A 34 -14.98 4.65 15.66
CA TYR A 34 -15.45 5.84 16.39
C TYR A 34 -14.25 6.64 16.87
N LYS A 35 -14.23 7.93 16.53
CA LYS A 35 -13.17 8.86 16.94
C LYS A 35 -13.14 9.01 18.46
N LYS A 36 -11.96 8.90 19.06
CA LYS A 36 -11.71 9.12 20.49
C LYS A 36 -10.81 10.34 20.72
N ASN A 37 -9.77 10.48 19.94
CA ASN A 37 -8.81 11.57 20.06
C ASN A 37 -8.40 12.14 18.70
N ASN A 38 -7.89 13.38 18.71
CA ASN A 38 -7.32 13.98 17.51
C ASN A 38 -5.91 13.42 17.25
N SER A 39 -5.61 13.20 15.97
CA SER A 39 -4.30 12.77 15.48
C SER A 39 -4.02 13.36 14.11
N LEU A 40 -2.75 13.63 13.81
CA LEU A 40 -2.32 14.01 12.45
C LEU A 40 -2.69 12.94 11.43
N LEU A 41 -2.62 11.65 11.82
CA LEU A 41 -3.01 10.53 10.96
C LEU A 41 -4.46 10.63 10.50
N THR A 42 -5.36 11.08 11.38
CA THR A 42 -6.81 11.12 11.12
C THR A 42 -7.33 12.50 10.72
N THR A 43 -6.45 13.44 10.37
CA THR A 43 -6.86 14.78 9.88
C THR A 43 -7.78 14.62 8.67
N ASN A 44 -8.99 15.16 8.77
CA ASN A 44 -10.05 15.05 7.76
C ASN A 44 -10.47 13.62 7.37
N PHE A 45 -10.00 12.59 8.08
CA PHE A 45 -10.45 11.22 7.87
C PHE A 45 -11.93 11.07 8.27
N PHE A 46 -12.27 11.53 9.45
CA PHE A 46 -13.64 11.50 9.93
C PHE A 46 -14.54 12.60 9.31
N GLY A 47 -13.96 13.69 8.77
CA GLY A 47 -14.70 14.88 8.37
C GLY A 47 -15.47 15.45 9.57
N ASN A 48 -16.75 15.78 9.37
CA ASN A 48 -17.66 16.26 10.41
C ASN A 48 -18.36 15.14 11.20
N LYS A 49 -18.08 13.87 10.87
CA LYS A 49 -18.72 12.71 11.52
C LYS A 49 -17.88 12.23 12.71
N LYS A 50 -18.56 11.65 13.71
CA LYS A 50 -17.92 10.99 14.86
C LYS A 50 -17.44 9.56 14.55
N SER A 51 -17.90 8.97 13.42
CA SER A 51 -17.54 7.61 12.99
C SER A 51 -17.27 7.55 11.51
N LYS A 52 -16.59 6.48 11.09
CA LYS A 52 -16.33 6.13 9.69
C LYS A 52 -16.46 4.64 9.48
N GLN A 53 -17.00 4.26 8.32
CA GLN A 53 -17.07 2.88 7.88
C GLN A 53 -15.72 2.46 7.30
N VAL A 54 -15.24 1.31 7.74
CA VAL A 54 -13.94 0.75 7.36
C VAL A 54 -14.06 -0.74 7.09
N TRP A 55 -13.09 -1.30 6.38
CA TRP A 55 -13.02 -2.74 6.12
C TRP A 55 -12.10 -3.43 7.11
N MET A 56 -12.66 -4.33 7.90
CA MET A 56 -11.94 -5.20 8.84
C MET A 56 -11.70 -6.57 8.22
N SER A 57 -10.56 -7.19 8.54
CA SER A 57 -10.23 -8.55 8.14
C SER A 57 -9.26 -9.16 9.15
N HIS A 58 -9.77 -9.47 10.36
CA HIS A 58 -8.90 -10.01 11.42
C HIS A 58 -9.65 -10.92 12.40
N ALA A 59 -8.92 -11.93 12.91
CA ALA A 59 -9.33 -12.79 14.01
C ALA A 59 -8.66 -12.40 15.31
N ASP A 60 -7.45 -11.83 15.25
CA ASP A 60 -6.67 -11.38 16.40
C ASP A 60 -6.74 -9.87 16.55
N GLN A 61 -6.56 -9.39 17.78
CA GLN A 61 -6.54 -7.96 18.08
C GLN A 61 -5.55 -7.61 19.18
N VAL A 62 -5.13 -6.36 19.21
CA VAL A 62 -4.38 -5.82 20.35
C VAL A 62 -5.29 -5.79 21.56
N SER A 63 -4.90 -6.49 22.64
CA SER A 63 -5.66 -6.57 23.88
C SER A 63 -5.11 -5.67 24.98
N LYS A 64 -3.83 -5.27 24.88
CA LYS A 64 -3.17 -4.31 25.77
C LYS A 64 -2.25 -3.42 24.94
N LEU A 65 -2.43 -2.10 25.07
CA LEU A 65 -1.54 -1.14 24.43
C LEU A 65 -0.16 -1.11 25.08
N PRO A 66 0.90 -0.89 24.29
CA PRO A 66 2.22 -0.58 24.83
C PRO A 66 2.21 0.75 25.59
N LYS A 67 3.20 0.94 26.47
CA LYS A 67 3.44 2.22 27.15
C LYS A 67 3.66 3.34 26.12
N ASN A 68 3.12 4.53 26.40
CA ASN A 68 3.21 5.73 25.54
C ASN A 68 2.44 5.66 24.22
N PHE A 69 1.62 4.62 23.99
CA PHE A 69 0.64 4.63 22.91
C PHE A 69 -0.69 5.20 23.39
N LYS A 70 -1.36 5.97 22.52
CA LYS A 70 -2.68 6.54 22.76
C LYS A 70 -3.69 5.98 21.77
N VAL A 71 -4.91 5.78 22.23
CA VAL A 71 -6.04 5.39 21.37
C VAL A 71 -6.50 6.62 20.60
N VAL A 72 -6.60 6.51 19.29
CA VAL A 72 -7.15 7.55 18.40
C VAL A 72 -8.59 7.23 18.00
N ALA A 73 -8.87 5.95 17.75
CA ALA A 73 -10.24 5.47 17.47
C ALA A 73 -10.41 4.02 17.97
N SER A 74 -11.68 3.64 18.19
CA SER A 74 -12.09 2.28 18.54
C SER A 74 -13.21 1.81 17.62
N SER A 75 -13.38 0.49 17.42
CA SER A 75 -14.61 -0.12 16.90
C SER A 75 -15.41 -0.74 18.05
N THR A 76 -16.57 -1.32 17.73
CA THR A 76 -17.39 -2.04 18.73
C THR A 76 -16.61 -3.22 19.33
N ASN A 77 -15.86 -3.95 18.51
CA ASN A 77 -15.15 -5.16 18.92
C ASN A 77 -13.64 -4.94 19.13
N SER A 78 -13.06 -3.87 18.59
CA SER A 78 -11.65 -3.53 18.78
C SER A 78 -11.47 -2.18 19.48
N LYS A 79 -11.04 -2.23 20.74
CA LYS A 79 -10.76 -1.03 21.55
C LYS A 79 -9.64 -0.15 20.94
N PHE A 80 -8.74 -0.74 20.15
CA PHE A 80 -7.51 -0.14 19.64
C PHE A 80 -7.49 -0.14 18.10
N ALA A 81 -8.60 0.33 17.49
CA ALA A 81 -8.73 0.33 16.03
C ALA A 81 -7.77 1.31 15.35
N ILE A 82 -7.48 2.46 15.98
CA ILE A 82 -6.39 3.37 15.57
C ILE A 82 -5.62 3.78 16.82
N VAL A 83 -4.30 3.69 16.76
CA VAL A 83 -3.40 4.06 17.85
C VAL A 83 -2.21 4.86 17.34
N GLU A 84 -1.61 5.65 18.23
CA GLU A 84 -0.39 6.40 17.94
C GLU A 84 0.57 6.46 19.10
N ASN A 85 1.87 6.45 18.81
CA ASN A 85 2.94 6.91 19.68
C ASN A 85 3.62 8.10 19.00
N LYS A 86 3.34 9.32 19.47
CA LYS A 86 3.84 10.56 18.86
C LYS A 86 5.35 10.70 18.97
N ILE A 87 5.96 10.22 20.08
CA ILE A 87 7.39 10.33 20.32
C ILE A 87 8.17 9.50 19.31
N LYS A 88 7.79 8.23 19.14
CA LYS A 88 8.43 7.32 18.18
C LYS A 88 7.92 7.52 16.75
N LYS A 89 6.87 8.32 16.55
CA LYS A 89 6.13 8.45 15.27
C LYS A 89 5.64 7.10 14.76
N TYR A 90 5.09 6.28 15.67
CA TYR A 90 4.50 4.98 15.36
C TYR A 90 2.99 5.08 15.35
N TYR A 91 2.37 4.54 14.33
CA TYR A 91 0.93 4.56 14.11
C TYR A 91 0.46 3.16 13.80
N GLY A 92 -0.71 2.78 14.30
CA GLY A 92 -1.32 1.48 14.04
C GLY A 92 -2.78 1.62 13.67
N VAL A 93 -3.22 0.89 12.65
CA VAL A 93 -4.63 0.77 12.26
C VAL A 93 -5.00 -0.71 12.11
N GLN A 94 -6.10 -1.14 12.72
CA GLN A 94 -6.54 -2.53 12.69
C GLN A 94 -7.25 -2.89 11.39
N PHE A 95 -7.86 -1.92 10.73
CA PHE A 95 -8.55 -2.08 9.45
C PHE A 95 -7.62 -1.83 8.26
N HIS A 96 -8.14 -2.05 7.06
CA HIS A 96 -7.44 -1.87 5.79
C HIS A 96 -7.78 -0.53 5.14
N PRO A 97 -6.97 0.52 5.31
CA PRO A 97 -7.21 1.82 4.69
C PRO A 97 -6.93 1.83 3.18
N GLU A 98 -6.22 0.84 2.66
CA GLU A 98 -5.84 0.72 1.25
C GLU A 98 -6.97 0.22 0.36
N VAL A 99 -7.96 -0.48 0.91
CA VAL A 99 -9.07 -1.03 0.12
C VAL A 99 -10.17 0.01 -0.13
N THR A 100 -10.88 -0.16 -1.24
CA THR A 100 -11.96 0.77 -1.66
C THR A 100 -13.15 0.83 -0.71
N HIS A 101 -13.38 -0.23 0.07
CA HIS A 101 -14.47 -0.33 1.05
C HIS A 101 -14.22 0.52 2.32
N THR A 102 -13.00 1.02 2.54
CA THR A 102 -12.71 1.93 3.65
C THR A 102 -12.95 3.37 3.22
N GLU A 103 -13.98 4.00 3.80
CA GLU A 103 -14.28 5.41 3.55
C GLU A 103 -13.09 6.31 3.93
N ASN A 104 -12.66 7.18 3.01
CA ASN A 104 -11.54 8.09 3.20
C ASN A 104 -10.19 7.41 3.54
N GLY A 105 -10.02 6.11 3.26
CA GLY A 105 -8.77 5.38 3.54
C GLY A 105 -7.56 6.01 2.86
N LYS A 106 -7.71 6.45 1.60
CA LYS A 106 -6.68 7.22 0.88
C LYS A 106 -6.24 8.48 1.61
N LYS A 107 -7.16 9.15 2.33
CA LYS A 107 -6.84 10.35 3.11
C LYS A 107 -5.96 10.03 4.31
N LEU A 108 -6.24 8.92 5.00
CA LEU A 108 -5.43 8.45 6.12
C LEU A 108 -4.00 8.13 5.65
N ILE A 109 -3.85 7.37 4.56
CA ILE A 109 -2.55 7.04 3.96
C ILE A 109 -1.82 8.33 3.53
N SER A 110 -2.53 9.26 2.88
CA SER A 110 -1.99 10.55 2.46
C SER A 110 -1.47 11.39 3.64
N ASN A 111 -2.21 11.40 4.77
CA ASN A 111 -1.76 12.08 5.99
C ASN A 111 -0.47 11.46 6.54
N PHE A 112 -0.36 10.12 6.52
CA PHE A 112 0.87 9.46 6.94
C PHE A 112 2.05 9.85 6.05
N ILE A 113 1.89 9.75 4.73
CA ILE A 113 2.97 10.02 3.76
C ILE A 113 3.38 11.49 3.79
N PHE A 114 2.44 12.42 3.67
CA PHE A 114 2.76 13.83 3.44
C PHE A 114 2.83 14.66 4.72
N SER A 115 1.94 14.40 5.69
CA SER A 115 1.90 15.19 6.93
C SER A 115 2.84 14.66 8.00
N ILE A 116 2.99 13.34 8.13
CA ILE A 116 3.79 12.68 9.16
C ILE A 116 5.21 12.41 8.66
N CYS A 117 5.35 11.72 7.52
CA CYS A 117 6.66 11.40 6.91
C CYS A 117 7.26 12.61 6.18
N LYS A 118 6.46 13.61 5.83
CA LYS A 118 6.88 14.83 5.09
C LYS A 118 7.53 14.53 3.72
N ILE A 119 7.08 13.43 3.07
CA ILE A 119 7.56 13.05 1.74
C ILE A 119 7.03 14.06 0.72
N LYS A 120 7.91 14.53 -0.17
CA LYS A 120 7.53 15.41 -1.27
C LYS A 120 6.97 14.61 -2.43
N LYS A 121 6.00 15.19 -3.17
CA LYS A 121 5.47 14.61 -4.42
C LYS A 121 6.44 14.91 -5.57
N ASN A 122 7.54 14.20 -5.64
CA ASN A 122 8.60 14.37 -6.64
C ASN A 122 8.73 13.17 -7.58
N TRP A 123 7.76 12.25 -7.57
CA TRP A 123 7.74 11.08 -8.44
C TRP A 123 6.48 11.08 -9.31
N SER A 124 6.63 10.76 -10.60
CA SER A 124 5.52 10.45 -11.49
C SER A 124 5.86 9.24 -12.36
N SER A 125 4.86 8.43 -12.71
CA SER A 125 5.03 7.28 -13.61
C SER A 125 5.52 7.70 -15.00
N LYS A 126 5.14 8.90 -15.45
CA LYS A 126 5.59 9.48 -16.74
C LYS A 126 7.10 9.76 -16.71
N ASP A 127 7.59 10.37 -15.62
CA ASP A 127 9.01 10.70 -15.47
C ASP A 127 9.85 9.44 -15.35
N GLN A 128 9.38 8.45 -14.61
CA GLN A 128 10.05 7.16 -14.50
C GLN A 128 10.12 6.43 -15.84
N LYS A 129 9.02 6.39 -16.60
CA LYS A 129 9.04 5.83 -17.96
C LYS A 129 10.09 6.53 -18.84
N ASN A 130 10.14 7.85 -18.81
CA ASN A 130 11.10 8.62 -19.60
C ASN A 130 12.54 8.37 -19.14
N GLN A 131 12.75 8.20 -17.83
CA GLN A 131 14.06 7.84 -17.27
C GLN A 131 14.49 6.45 -17.74
N LEU A 132 13.62 5.44 -17.62
CA LEU A 132 13.90 4.08 -18.11
C LEU A 132 14.28 4.06 -19.59
N ILE A 133 13.58 4.82 -20.44
CA ILE A 133 13.91 4.94 -21.85
C ILE A 133 15.32 5.53 -22.05
N LYS A 134 15.70 6.56 -21.27
CA LYS A 134 17.05 7.14 -21.32
C LYS A 134 18.12 6.15 -20.88
N ASP A 135 17.86 5.43 -19.79
CA ASP A 135 18.79 4.46 -19.24
C ASP A 135 19.04 3.29 -20.22
N VAL A 136 17.97 2.78 -20.83
CA VAL A 136 18.05 1.76 -21.89
C VAL A 136 18.89 2.28 -23.08
N ARG A 137 18.65 3.50 -23.57
CA ARG A 137 19.44 4.10 -24.66
C ARG A 137 20.91 4.17 -24.31
N LYS A 138 21.22 4.60 -23.07
CA LYS A 138 22.61 4.70 -22.60
C LYS A 138 23.26 3.33 -22.51
N GLN A 139 22.56 2.33 -21.99
CA GLN A 139 23.09 0.97 -21.80
C GLN A 139 23.31 0.25 -23.14
N VAL A 140 22.36 0.36 -24.06
CA VAL A 140 22.40 -0.32 -25.35
C VAL A 140 23.40 0.35 -26.31
N GLY A 141 23.50 1.67 -26.28
CA GLY A 141 24.38 2.42 -27.17
C GLY A 141 24.10 2.08 -28.64
N ASN A 142 25.12 1.56 -29.35
CA ASN A 142 25.03 1.19 -30.74
C ASN A 142 24.68 -0.30 -30.99
N ASN A 143 24.54 -1.09 -29.94
CA ASN A 143 24.29 -2.51 -30.06
C ASN A 143 22.83 -2.83 -30.44
N LYS A 144 22.59 -4.05 -30.91
CA LYS A 144 21.28 -4.65 -31.15
C LYS A 144 20.82 -5.39 -29.90
N VAL A 145 19.51 -5.46 -29.69
CA VAL A 145 18.88 -6.12 -28.56
C VAL A 145 17.90 -7.16 -29.06
N ILE A 146 17.93 -8.35 -28.48
CA ILE A 146 16.92 -9.40 -28.68
C ILE A 146 15.99 -9.36 -27.48
N CYS A 147 14.68 -9.36 -27.72
CA CYS A 147 13.63 -9.46 -26.70
C CYS A 147 12.77 -10.69 -26.97
N ALA A 148 12.81 -11.68 -26.10
CA ALA A 148 11.91 -12.81 -26.16
C ALA A 148 10.50 -12.40 -25.70
N LEU A 149 9.48 -12.69 -26.49
CA LEU A 149 8.08 -12.42 -26.19
C LEU A 149 7.39 -13.73 -25.76
N SER A 150 6.69 -13.67 -24.63
CA SER A 150 5.89 -14.79 -24.14
C SER A 150 4.40 -14.67 -24.45
N GLY A 151 3.97 -13.55 -25.08
CA GLY A 151 2.56 -13.20 -25.23
C GLY A 151 1.92 -12.57 -23.98
N GLY A 152 2.61 -12.57 -22.83
CA GLY A 152 2.13 -11.95 -21.60
C GLY A 152 2.32 -10.43 -21.55
N VAL A 153 1.61 -9.77 -20.61
CA VAL A 153 1.62 -8.31 -20.43
C VAL A 153 3.04 -7.78 -20.18
N ASP A 154 3.81 -8.44 -19.32
CA ASP A 154 5.13 -7.96 -18.92
C ASP A 154 6.11 -7.92 -20.08
N SER A 155 6.19 -9.00 -20.88
CA SER A 155 7.07 -9.05 -22.06
C SER A 155 6.66 -8.04 -23.13
N SER A 156 5.36 -7.81 -23.29
CA SER A 156 4.82 -6.81 -24.23
C SER A 156 5.17 -5.38 -23.77
N VAL A 157 5.09 -5.07 -22.48
CA VAL A 157 5.49 -3.77 -21.92
C VAL A 157 6.99 -3.55 -22.10
N VAL A 158 7.82 -4.58 -21.85
CA VAL A 158 9.28 -4.51 -22.05
C VAL A 158 9.59 -4.24 -23.52
N ALA A 159 9.00 -5.00 -24.46
CA ALA A 159 9.21 -4.79 -25.89
C ALA A 159 8.81 -3.37 -26.33
N GLN A 160 7.70 -2.86 -25.83
CA GLN A 160 7.23 -1.52 -26.16
C GLN A 160 8.15 -0.42 -25.60
N LEU A 161 8.70 -0.58 -24.40
CA LEU A 161 9.69 0.32 -23.82
C LEU A 161 11.00 0.30 -24.61
N LEU A 162 11.50 -0.90 -24.96
CA LEU A 162 12.68 -1.09 -25.79
C LEU A 162 12.48 -0.47 -27.17
N ASN A 163 11.34 -0.71 -27.81
CA ASN A 163 11.04 -0.10 -29.12
C ASN A 163 11.07 1.44 -29.07
N LYS A 164 10.50 2.05 -28.03
CA LYS A 164 10.58 3.51 -27.82
C LYS A 164 11.99 4.01 -27.53
N ALA A 165 12.82 3.17 -26.92
CA ALA A 165 14.20 3.53 -26.59
C ALA A 165 15.14 3.41 -27.80
N ILE A 166 15.11 2.29 -28.52
CA ILE A 166 16.14 1.90 -29.50
C ILE A 166 15.61 1.60 -30.91
N GLY A 167 14.29 1.55 -31.11
CA GLY A 167 13.65 1.41 -32.41
C GLY A 167 14.16 0.21 -33.23
N LYS A 168 14.71 0.45 -34.41
CA LYS A 168 15.19 -0.58 -35.35
C LYS A 168 16.33 -1.48 -34.80
N LYS A 169 16.90 -1.17 -33.66
CA LYS A 169 17.92 -2.02 -33.01
C LYS A 169 17.30 -3.16 -32.20
N LEU A 170 15.96 -3.17 -32.02
CA LEU A 170 15.21 -4.19 -31.30
C LEU A 170 14.80 -5.31 -32.27
N TYR A 171 15.07 -6.54 -31.88
CA TYR A 171 14.58 -7.76 -32.52
C TYR A 171 13.72 -8.53 -31.53
N CYS A 172 12.41 -8.60 -31.78
CA CYS A 172 11.50 -9.39 -30.97
C CYS A 172 11.40 -10.80 -31.53
N ILE A 173 11.56 -11.79 -30.66
CA ILE A 173 11.43 -13.20 -31.00
C ILE A 173 10.27 -13.76 -30.20
N PHE A 174 9.27 -14.27 -30.88
CA PHE A 174 8.11 -14.96 -30.32
C PHE A 174 8.18 -16.43 -30.72
N VAL A 175 8.06 -17.32 -29.73
CA VAL A 175 8.06 -18.77 -29.97
C VAL A 175 6.66 -19.30 -29.68
N ASN A 176 5.96 -19.70 -30.73
CA ASN A 176 4.69 -20.41 -30.58
C ASN A 176 4.96 -21.88 -30.26
N THR A 177 4.72 -22.23 -29.01
CA THR A 177 4.90 -23.62 -28.51
C THR A 177 3.63 -24.46 -28.63
N GLY A 178 2.53 -23.92 -29.21
CA GLY A 178 1.23 -24.56 -29.25
C GLY A 178 0.46 -24.55 -27.93
N LEU A 179 1.00 -23.89 -26.89
CA LEU A 179 0.37 -23.79 -25.57
C LEU A 179 -0.27 -22.41 -25.29
N LEU A 180 -0.41 -21.62 -26.33
CA LEU A 180 -1.03 -20.29 -26.24
C LEU A 180 -2.54 -20.40 -26.14
N ARG A 181 -3.17 -19.37 -25.58
CA ARG A 181 -4.62 -19.24 -25.63
C ARG A 181 -5.08 -19.03 -27.06
N LYS A 182 -6.33 -19.40 -27.33
CA LYS A 182 -6.95 -19.21 -28.66
C LYS A 182 -6.84 -17.73 -29.08
N ASN A 183 -6.25 -17.46 -30.26
CA ASN A 183 -6.03 -16.14 -30.85
C ASN A 183 -5.05 -15.24 -30.06
N GLU A 184 -4.10 -15.79 -29.35
CA GLU A 184 -3.08 -15.03 -28.60
C GLU A 184 -1.77 -14.84 -29.42
N GLU A 185 -1.62 -15.51 -30.55
CA GLU A 185 -0.50 -15.44 -31.49
C GLU A 185 -0.56 -14.25 -32.44
#